data_71679883ad01d3ba194fbe70ce19d643
#
_entry.id   71679883ad01d3ba194fbe70ce19d643
#
_cell.length_a   1.000
_cell.length_b   1.000
_cell.length_c   1.000
_cell.angle_alpha   90.00
_cell.angle_beta   90.00
_cell.angle_gamma   90.00
#
_symmetry.space_group_name_H-M   'P 1'
#
loop_
_entity.id
_entity.type
_entity.pdbx_description
1 polymer ?
#
loop_
_entity_poly.entity_id
_entity_poly.type
_entity_poly.pdbx_seq_one_letter_code
_entity_poly.pdbx_strand_id
1 'polypeptide(L)'
;MVGLVGRKNCREHKGDTVGMYGTTERGVNMCTRFVYSGNDTVVGFNFDIDLSVWTHTVITEKDRFFIGIKMPDNQYHSFHGVNRNGNVGTLLYVNENEKGRYSAGAGCVAISDLTEQYVKGELSFDDACRIVKNQEIVYARDATMQAMLSDRKGRVLIIEPGIGYRFEQKRYSLITNYSILNPEITRPYIVSGDDRFERAKEQLEKQNDNFSVTDAFKILESVRQEGIWATRVSFVYSVKAHKVFYVLDNRFGEIKEFQFDMRTNS
;
A
#
# COMPACT_ATOMS: atom_id res chain seq x y z
N MET A 1 -5.36 -18.71 -2.75
CA MET A 1 -5.50 -19.45 -1.47
C MET A 1 -5.68 -18.43 -0.38
N VAL A 2 -6.78 -18.48 0.37
CA VAL A 2 -7.05 -17.61 1.52
C VAL A 2 -6.52 -18.31 2.76
N GLY A 3 -5.55 -17.70 3.46
CA GLY A 3 -5.03 -18.21 4.72
C GLY A 3 -5.74 -17.51 5.89
N LEU A 4 -6.43 -18.29 6.72
CA LEU A 4 -6.95 -17.83 7.99
C LEU A 4 -5.85 -17.99 9.05
N VAL A 5 -5.55 -16.92 9.79
CA VAL A 5 -4.56 -16.96 10.87
C VAL A 5 -5.10 -17.76 12.05
N GLY A 6 -4.50 -18.94 12.29
CA GLY A 6 -4.74 -19.70 13.52
C GLY A 6 -4.21 -18.92 14.72
N ARG A 7 -5.07 -18.74 15.75
CA ARG A 7 -4.78 -17.96 16.97
C ARG A 7 -3.50 -18.44 17.66
N LYS A 8 -2.44 -17.62 17.64
CA LYS A 8 -1.42 -17.59 18.68
C LYS A 8 -1.65 -16.31 19.47
N ASN A 9 -2.04 -16.46 20.73
CA ASN A 9 -2.42 -15.35 21.60
C ASN A 9 -1.30 -14.32 21.77
N CYS A 10 -1.44 -13.14 21.17
CA CYS A 10 -0.78 -11.94 21.66
C CYS A 10 -1.40 -11.61 23.02
N ARG A 11 -0.60 -11.54 24.09
CA ARG A 11 -1.09 -11.18 25.42
C ARG A 11 -1.53 -9.72 25.40
N GLU A 12 -2.77 -9.47 25.78
CA GLU A 12 -3.30 -8.13 26.01
C GLU A 12 -2.46 -7.40 27.07
N HIS A 13 -1.72 -6.38 26.65
CA HIS A 13 -1.30 -5.33 27.57
C HIS A 13 -2.38 -4.25 27.55
N LYS A 14 -3.14 -4.14 28.64
CA LYS A 14 -3.96 -2.96 28.93
C LYS A 14 -3.01 -1.78 29.20
N GLY A 15 -2.65 -1.07 28.15
CA GLY A 15 -1.96 0.21 28.22
C GLY A 15 -2.88 1.27 27.68
N ASP A 16 -3.09 2.34 28.45
CA ASP A 16 -3.89 3.50 28.09
C ASP A 16 -3.42 4.07 26.74
N THR A 17 -4.08 3.68 25.66
CA THR A 17 -3.96 4.35 24.37
C THR A 17 -4.85 5.58 24.43
N VAL A 18 -4.26 6.71 24.77
CA VAL A 18 -4.82 8.01 24.35
C VAL A 18 -4.74 8.02 22.83
N GLY A 19 -5.86 7.65 22.19
CA GLY A 19 -6.02 7.74 20.76
C GLY A 19 -5.84 9.20 20.35
N MET A 20 -4.72 9.50 19.70
CA MET A 20 -4.41 10.83 19.18
C MET A 20 -5.24 11.18 17.93
N TYR A 21 -6.13 10.29 17.55
CA TYR A 21 -7.09 10.50 16.47
C TYR A 21 -8.50 10.49 17.04
N GLY A 22 -8.86 11.65 17.62
CA GLY A 22 -10.25 11.94 17.94
C GLY A 22 -11.11 11.69 16.71
N THR A 23 -12.29 11.15 16.93
CA THR A 23 -13.40 11.05 15.97
C THR A 23 -13.81 12.46 15.53
N THR A 24 -12.97 13.12 14.73
CA THR A 24 -13.36 14.30 13.97
C THR A 24 -14.04 13.80 12.70
N GLU A 25 -15.19 14.37 12.44
CA GLU A 25 -16.08 14.11 11.31
C GLU A 25 -15.33 13.67 10.05
N ARG A 26 -15.35 12.36 9.80
CA ARG A 26 -15.31 11.62 8.53
C ARG A 26 -14.55 12.26 7.36
N GLY A 27 -13.26 12.41 7.49
CA GLY A 27 -12.38 12.40 6.32
C GLY A 27 -11.87 10.97 6.13
N VAL A 28 -12.36 10.25 5.14
CA VAL A 28 -11.84 8.90 4.85
C VAL A 28 -10.59 9.06 4.01
N ASN A 29 -9.43 8.66 4.55
CA ASN A 29 -8.18 8.50 3.81
C ASN A 29 -8.42 7.56 2.62
N MET A 30 -8.09 7.99 1.41
CA MET A 30 -8.55 7.27 0.22
C MET A 30 -7.41 7.06 -0.79
N CYS A 31 -6.65 5.98 -0.64
CA CYS A 31 -5.64 5.55 -1.62
C CYS A 31 -6.20 4.54 -2.62
N THR A 32 -5.51 4.37 -3.75
CA THR A 32 -5.80 3.32 -4.73
C THR A 32 -4.50 2.64 -5.13
N ARG A 33 -4.47 1.32 -5.12
CA ARG A 33 -3.29 0.52 -5.43
C ARG A 33 -3.66 -0.66 -6.32
N PHE A 34 -2.94 -0.81 -7.45
CA PHE A 34 -3.09 -1.98 -8.31
C PHE A 34 -1.75 -2.53 -8.80
N VAL A 35 -1.77 -3.79 -9.21
CA VAL A 35 -0.74 -4.47 -9.98
C VAL A 35 -1.40 -5.05 -11.21
N TYR A 36 -0.83 -4.87 -12.38
CA TYR A 36 -1.28 -5.48 -13.63
C TYR A 36 -0.15 -6.29 -14.23
N SER A 37 -0.44 -7.54 -14.60
CA SER A 37 0.50 -8.48 -15.21
C SER A 37 0.09 -8.78 -16.65
N GLY A 38 0.88 -8.28 -17.60
CA GLY A 38 0.77 -8.50 -19.03
C GLY A 38 2.16 -8.76 -19.61
N ASN A 39 2.49 -8.14 -20.75
CA ASN A 39 3.86 -8.14 -21.31
C ASN A 39 4.88 -7.39 -20.44
N ASP A 40 4.39 -6.59 -19.50
CA ASP A 40 5.11 -5.99 -18.39
C ASP A 40 4.31 -6.23 -17.10
N THR A 41 4.97 -6.20 -15.95
CA THR A 41 4.31 -6.02 -14.67
C THR A 41 4.33 -4.53 -14.34
N VAL A 42 3.14 -3.94 -14.35
CA VAL A 42 2.94 -2.52 -14.09
C VAL A 42 2.21 -2.34 -12.76
N VAL A 43 2.76 -1.50 -11.92
CA VAL A 43 2.25 -1.19 -10.59
C VAL A 43 1.79 0.25 -10.55
N GLY A 44 0.57 0.53 -10.11
CA GLY A 44 0.04 1.88 -9.94
C GLY A 44 -0.38 2.15 -8.50
N PHE A 45 -0.12 3.37 -8.03
CA PHE A 45 -0.49 3.81 -6.70
C PHE A 45 -0.82 5.31 -6.64
N ASN A 46 -1.98 5.65 -6.08
CA ASN A 46 -2.35 6.98 -5.64
C ASN A 46 -2.20 7.07 -4.13
N PHE A 47 -1.39 8.02 -3.69
CA PHE A 47 -1.19 8.37 -2.30
C PHE A 47 -2.01 9.60 -1.96
N ASP A 48 -3.10 9.40 -1.23
CA ASP A 48 -4.04 10.42 -0.82
C ASP A 48 -3.84 10.71 0.66
N ILE A 49 -3.58 11.97 1.02
CA ILE A 49 -3.23 12.33 2.39
C ILE A 49 -3.64 13.76 2.74
N ASP A 50 -4.02 13.96 4.00
CA ASP A 50 -4.28 15.26 4.59
C ASP A 50 -2.95 15.91 5.06
N LEU A 51 -2.58 17.01 4.42
CA LEU A 51 -1.37 17.76 4.75
C LEU A 51 -1.44 18.53 6.07
N SER A 52 -2.64 18.68 6.64
CA SER A 52 -2.77 19.29 7.99
C SER A 52 -2.31 18.34 9.09
N VAL A 53 -2.27 17.03 8.79
CA VAL A 53 -1.91 15.97 9.74
C VAL A 53 -0.52 15.40 9.46
N TRP A 54 -0.17 15.24 8.17
CA TRP A 54 1.02 14.49 7.77
C TRP A 54 1.97 15.30 6.87
N THR A 55 3.24 15.22 7.17
CA THR A 55 4.31 15.71 6.29
C THR A 55 4.85 14.55 5.47
N HIS A 56 4.91 14.74 4.15
CA HIS A 56 5.45 13.75 3.23
C HIS A 56 6.40 14.40 2.23
N THR A 57 7.24 13.58 1.61
CA THR A 57 8.08 13.96 0.47
C THR A 57 8.44 12.75 -0.38
N VAL A 58 8.69 12.94 -1.66
CA VAL A 58 9.27 11.90 -2.50
C VAL A 58 10.78 11.87 -2.26
N ILE A 59 11.30 10.70 -1.92
CA ILE A 59 12.72 10.45 -1.68
C ILE A 59 13.21 9.41 -2.71
N THR A 60 14.33 9.76 -3.35
CA THR A 60 15.01 8.87 -4.29
C THR A 60 16.40 8.57 -3.77
N GLU A 61 16.69 7.29 -3.55
CA GLU A 61 17.98 6.78 -3.14
C GLU A 61 18.54 5.87 -4.24
N LYS A 62 19.81 5.51 -4.17
CA LYS A 62 20.46 4.65 -5.16
C LYS A 62 19.66 3.34 -5.44
N ASP A 63 19.02 2.80 -4.42
CA ASP A 63 18.36 1.49 -4.41
C ASP A 63 16.86 1.56 -4.13
N ARG A 64 16.30 2.75 -3.87
CA ARG A 64 14.90 2.93 -3.51
C ARG A 64 14.31 4.21 -4.06
N PHE A 65 13.03 4.13 -4.41
CA PHE A 65 12.11 5.24 -4.57
C PHE A 65 11.00 5.08 -3.54
N PHE A 66 10.71 6.09 -2.74
CA PHE A 66 9.61 5.99 -1.79
C PHE A 66 8.98 7.35 -1.46
N ILE A 67 7.73 7.30 -1.01
CA ILE A 67 7.05 8.42 -0.38
C ILE A 67 7.40 8.36 1.10
N GLY A 68 8.27 9.25 1.53
CA GLY A 68 8.68 9.37 2.92
C GLY A 68 7.60 10.06 3.73
N ILE A 69 7.14 9.42 4.80
CA ILE A 69 6.23 9.98 5.78
C ILE A 69 7.03 10.35 7.01
N LYS A 70 6.96 11.63 7.40
CA LYS A 70 7.67 12.11 8.59
C LYS A 70 6.93 11.66 9.85
N MET A 71 7.60 10.82 10.65
CA MET A 71 7.03 10.25 11.87
C MET A 71 7.47 11.05 13.12
N PRO A 72 6.90 10.79 14.31
CA PRO A 72 7.23 11.49 15.56
C PRO A 72 8.71 11.38 15.99
N ASP A 73 9.44 10.39 15.50
CA ASP A 73 10.90 10.26 15.67
C ASP A 73 11.71 11.24 14.80
N ASN A 74 11.00 12.11 14.05
CA ASN A 74 11.55 13.09 13.12
C ASN A 74 12.26 12.49 11.90
N GLN A 75 12.08 11.18 11.63
CA GLN A 75 12.62 10.48 10.46
C GLN A 75 11.54 10.32 9.37
N TYR A 76 11.98 10.18 8.12
CA TYR A 76 11.10 9.82 7.01
C TYR A 76 11.09 8.30 6.83
N HIS A 77 9.94 7.69 7.06
CA HIS A 77 9.74 6.25 6.92
C HIS A 77 9.24 5.87 5.53
N SER A 78 9.70 4.71 5.03
CA SER A 78 9.46 4.25 3.65
C SER A 78 8.30 3.24 3.57
N PHE A 79 7.12 3.63 4.03
CA PHE A 79 5.95 2.74 4.01
C PHE A 79 5.35 2.52 2.61
N HIS A 80 5.66 3.41 1.66
CA HIS A 80 5.15 3.35 0.29
C HIS A 80 6.30 3.54 -0.69
N GLY A 81 6.66 2.50 -1.41
CA GLY A 81 7.80 2.62 -2.30
C GLY A 81 8.14 1.38 -3.11
N VAL A 82 9.20 1.52 -3.87
CA VAL A 82 9.78 0.51 -4.75
C VAL A 82 11.27 0.42 -4.46
N ASN A 83 11.81 -0.79 -4.36
CA ASN A 83 13.26 -0.98 -4.29
C ASN A 83 13.85 -1.53 -5.61
N ARG A 84 15.17 -1.50 -5.72
CA ARG A 84 15.91 -1.97 -6.91
C ARG A 84 15.66 -3.44 -7.28
N ASN A 85 15.16 -4.26 -6.34
CA ASN A 85 14.82 -5.65 -6.61
C ASN A 85 13.44 -5.80 -7.25
N GLY A 86 12.69 -4.69 -7.41
CA GLY A 86 11.34 -4.66 -7.92
C GLY A 86 10.27 -5.04 -6.89
N ASN A 87 10.63 -5.02 -5.60
CA ASN A 87 9.65 -5.14 -4.53
C ASN A 87 8.92 -3.81 -4.35
N VAL A 88 7.60 -3.85 -4.34
CA VAL A 88 6.75 -2.68 -4.12
C VAL A 88 5.86 -2.91 -2.92
N GLY A 89 5.97 -2.05 -1.92
CA GLY A 89 5.13 -2.05 -0.71
C GLY A 89 4.31 -0.77 -0.61
N THR A 90 3.06 -0.89 -0.19
CA THR A 90 2.17 0.25 0.09
C THR A 90 1.23 -0.07 1.22
N LEU A 91 0.93 0.94 2.03
CA LEU A 91 -0.09 0.91 3.06
C LEU A 91 -1.30 1.73 2.61
N LEU A 92 -2.50 1.29 2.93
CA LEU A 92 -3.74 2.01 2.67
C LEU A 92 -4.57 2.00 3.95
N TYR A 93 -5.13 3.14 4.32
CA TYR A 93 -6.06 3.20 5.45
C TYR A 93 -7.26 2.29 5.24
N VAL A 94 -7.71 1.68 6.31
CA VAL A 94 -8.93 0.88 6.36
C VAL A 94 -9.64 1.14 7.69
N ASN A 95 -10.96 1.02 7.73
CA ASN A 95 -11.67 1.14 8.98
C ASN A 95 -11.21 0.07 9.97
N GLU A 96 -11.02 0.46 11.22
CA GLU A 96 -10.52 -0.41 12.30
C GLU A 96 -11.40 -1.64 12.50
N ASN A 97 -10.75 -2.77 12.75
CA ASN A 97 -11.38 -3.92 13.40
C ASN A 97 -10.59 -4.28 14.67
N GLU A 98 -11.30 -4.70 15.71
CA GLU A 98 -10.71 -4.96 17.04
C GLU A 98 -9.61 -6.02 17.02
N LYS A 99 -9.73 -7.03 16.15
CA LYS A 99 -8.76 -8.13 16.07
C LYS A 99 -7.41 -7.72 15.46
N GLY A 100 -7.40 -6.60 14.73
CA GLY A 100 -6.18 -6.06 14.13
C GLY A 100 -5.43 -5.06 15.02
N ARG A 101 -5.94 -4.73 16.19
CA ARG A 101 -5.36 -3.71 17.08
C ARG A 101 -3.89 -3.99 17.37
N TYR A 102 -3.13 -2.90 17.44
CA TYR A 102 -1.71 -2.96 17.76
C TYR A 102 -1.46 -3.69 19.09
N SER A 103 -0.51 -4.60 19.07
CA SER A 103 -0.01 -5.31 20.25
C SER A 103 1.51 -5.48 20.13
N ALA A 104 2.23 -5.15 21.20
CA ALA A 104 3.69 -5.30 21.27
C ALA A 104 4.11 -6.71 21.76
N GLY A 105 3.26 -7.71 21.60
CA GLY A 105 3.53 -9.08 22.05
C GLY A 105 4.53 -9.84 21.20
N ALA A 106 5.22 -10.80 21.78
CA ALA A 106 6.06 -11.74 21.05
C ALA A 106 5.19 -12.54 20.06
N GLY A 107 5.55 -12.51 18.78
CA GLY A 107 4.79 -13.15 17.69
C GLY A 107 3.83 -12.23 16.96
N CYS A 108 3.75 -10.94 17.33
CA CYS A 108 3.05 -9.90 16.59
C CYS A 108 4.04 -9.08 15.77
N VAL A 109 3.62 -8.70 14.55
CA VAL A 109 4.37 -7.79 13.66
C VAL A 109 3.45 -6.66 13.25
N ALA A 110 3.88 -5.42 13.46
CA ALA A 110 3.15 -4.28 12.95
C ALA A 110 3.23 -4.25 11.41
N ILE A 111 2.10 -4.01 10.77
CA ILE A 111 2.02 -3.98 9.30
C ILE A 111 2.91 -2.90 8.69
N SER A 112 3.12 -1.78 9.41
CA SER A 112 4.07 -0.73 9.03
C SER A 112 5.49 -1.24 8.96
N ASP A 113 5.94 -1.95 9.99
CA ASP A 113 7.32 -2.46 10.09
C ASP A 113 7.58 -3.52 9.00
N LEU A 114 6.61 -4.42 8.79
CA LEU A 114 6.69 -5.43 7.73
C LEU A 114 6.82 -4.76 6.34
N THR A 115 5.98 -3.75 6.09
CA THR A 115 5.98 -3.05 4.79
C THR A 115 7.25 -2.24 4.60
N GLU A 116 7.74 -1.56 5.63
CA GLU A 116 8.96 -0.78 5.55
C GLU A 116 10.19 -1.66 5.30
N GLN A 117 10.35 -2.78 6.04
CA GLN A 117 11.43 -3.74 5.81
C GLN A 117 11.38 -4.33 4.39
N TYR A 118 10.18 -4.56 3.87
CA TYR A 118 10.00 -5.03 2.50
C TYR A 118 10.43 -3.99 1.45
N VAL A 119 10.06 -2.72 1.64
CA VAL A 119 10.49 -1.61 0.77
C VAL A 119 11.98 -1.36 0.89
N LYS A 120 12.56 -1.49 2.08
CA LYS A 120 14.02 -1.42 2.30
C LYS A 120 14.79 -2.56 1.63
N GLY A 121 14.11 -3.63 1.23
CA GLY A 121 14.76 -4.82 0.65
C GLY A 121 15.40 -5.76 1.68
N GLU A 122 15.10 -5.56 2.94
CA GLU A 122 15.53 -6.42 4.07
C GLU A 122 14.76 -7.75 4.07
N LEU A 123 13.55 -7.76 3.47
CA LEU A 123 12.71 -8.93 3.29
C LEU A 123 12.49 -9.22 1.81
N SER A 124 12.61 -10.49 1.43
CA SER A 124 12.11 -10.98 0.15
C SER A 124 10.58 -11.16 0.18
N PHE A 125 9.97 -11.34 -0.99
CA PHE A 125 8.54 -11.67 -1.08
C PHE A 125 8.19 -12.97 -0.34
N ASP A 126 9.08 -13.96 -0.40
CA ASP A 126 8.89 -15.25 0.26
C ASP A 126 9.06 -15.14 1.78
N ASP A 127 9.92 -14.22 2.27
CA ASP A 127 10.02 -13.89 3.70
C ASP A 127 8.74 -13.24 4.22
N ALA A 128 8.20 -12.24 3.50
CA ALA A 128 6.92 -11.62 3.85
C ALA A 128 5.79 -12.66 3.91
N CYS A 129 5.72 -13.57 2.93
CA CYS A 129 4.77 -14.68 2.94
C CYS A 129 4.96 -15.62 4.13
N ARG A 130 6.20 -15.85 4.57
CA ARG A 130 6.50 -16.70 5.74
C ARG A 130 6.09 -16.01 7.04
N ILE A 131 6.33 -14.72 7.15
CA ILE A 131 5.96 -13.90 8.31
C ILE A 131 4.44 -13.96 8.51
N VAL A 132 3.63 -13.63 7.50
CA VAL A 132 2.16 -13.60 7.62
C VAL A 132 1.54 -14.98 7.90
N LYS A 133 2.25 -16.07 7.60
CA LYS A 133 1.82 -17.44 7.92
C LYS A 133 2.07 -17.81 9.38
N ASN A 134 3.14 -17.28 9.97
CA ASN A 134 3.66 -17.75 11.26
C ASN A 134 3.48 -16.74 12.40
N GLN A 135 3.21 -15.47 12.07
CA GLN A 135 3.06 -14.39 13.04
C GLN A 135 1.71 -13.70 12.86
N GLU A 136 1.23 -13.09 13.90
CA GLU A 136 0.04 -12.25 13.87
C GLU A 136 0.41 -10.86 13.35
N ILE A 137 -0.30 -10.42 12.30
CA ILE A 137 -0.10 -9.06 11.77
C ILE A 137 -1.12 -8.14 12.43
N VAL A 138 -0.60 -7.08 13.04
CA VAL A 138 -1.38 -6.07 13.73
C VAL A 138 -1.28 -4.72 13.03
N TYR A 139 -2.20 -3.80 13.29
CA TYR A 139 -2.11 -2.44 12.79
C TYR A 139 -0.82 -1.76 13.27
N ALA A 140 -0.44 -0.67 12.59
CA ALA A 140 0.52 0.26 13.14
C ALA A 140 -0.01 0.86 14.46
N ARG A 141 0.89 1.34 15.32
CA ARG A 141 0.50 1.92 16.61
C ARG A 141 -0.51 3.07 16.45
N ASP A 142 -0.32 3.89 15.42
CA ASP A 142 -1.01 5.17 15.25
C ASP A 142 -1.94 5.19 14.03
N ALA A 143 -2.09 4.07 13.32
CA ALA A 143 -2.89 4.04 12.10
C ALA A 143 -3.43 2.64 11.78
N THR A 144 -4.69 2.59 11.37
CA THR A 144 -5.35 1.36 10.91
C THR A 144 -5.13 1.21 9.41
N MET A 145 -4.31 0.25 9.01
CA MET A 145 -3.90 0.08 7.63
C MET A 145 -3.93 -1.36 7.17
N GLN A 146 -4.14 -1.54 5.88
CA GLN A 146 -3.89 -2.77 5.13
C GLN A 146 -2.71 -2.58 4.20
N ALA A 147 -2.07 -3.66 3.78
CA ALA A 147 -0.93 -3.61 2.87
C ALA A 147 -1.17 -4.38 1.58
N MET A 148 -0.58 -3.88 0.49
CA MET A 148 -0.32 -4.67 -0.70
C MET A 148 1.18 -4.69 -0.96
N LEU A 149 1.79 -5.87 -0.89
CA LEU A 149 3.17 -6.12 -1.29
C LEU A 149 3.16 -6.83 -2.64
N SER A 150 4.07 -6.45 -3.54
CA SER A 150 4.22 -7.12 -4.82
C SER A 150 5.69 -7.20 -5.23
N ASP A 151 6.02 -8.18 -6.07
CA ASP A 151 7.37 -8.37 -6.57
C ASP A 151 7.44 -8.25 -8.11
N ARG A 152 8.67 -8.30 -8.64
CA ARG A 152 8.94 -8.23 -10.08
C ARG A 152 8.34 -9.37 -10.91
N LYS A 153 7.84 -10.44 -10.28
CA LYS A 153 7.16 -11.55 -10.95
C LYS A 153 5.64 -11.36 -11.03
N GLY A 154 5.13 -10.23 -10.58
CA GLY A 154 3.70 -9.95 -10.52
C GLY A 154 2.97 -10.73 -9.41
N ARG A 155 3.70 -11.33 -8.46
CA ARG A 155 3.10 -11.94 -7.27
C ARG A 155 2.63 -10.84 -6.33
N VAL A 156 1.47 -11.02 -5.73
CA VAL A 156 0.86 -10.03 -4.84
C VAL A 156 0.48 -10.71 -3.52
N LEU A 157 0.80 -10.05 -2.42
CA LEU A 157 0.38 -10.39 -1.08
C LEU A 157 -0.42 -9.24 -0.50
N ILE A 158 -1.69 -9.46 -0.23
CA ILE A 158 -2.59 -8.53 0.43
C ILE A 158 -2.70 -8.95 1.88
N ILE A 159 -2.54 -8.01 2.81
CA ILE A 159 -2.51 -8.26 4.25
C ILE A 159 -3.49 -7.31 4.91
N GLU A 160 -4.44 -7.87 5.64
CA GLU A 160 -5.47 -7.14 6.38
C GLU A 160 -5.41 -7.55 7.86
N PRO A 161 -4.81 -6.73 8.73
CA PRO A 161 -4.66 -7.05 10.16
C PRO A 161 -5.97 -7.44 10.82
N GLY A 162 -5.96 -8.52 11.59
CA GLY A 162 -7.13 -9.07 12.26
C GLY A 162 -8.14 -9.81 11.38
N ILE A 163 -7.95 -9.77 10.04
CA ILE A 163 -8.79 -10.48 9.06
C ILE A 163 -8.00 -11.63 8.45
N GLY A 164 -6.79 -11.35 7.94
CA GLY A 164 -5.93 -12.36 7.35
C GLY A 164 -5.06 -11.84 6.22
N TYR A 165 -4.72 -12.74 5.30
CA TYR A 165 -3.93 -12.40 4.13
C TYR A 165 -4.39 -13.20 2.92
N ARG A 166 -4.09 -12.66 1.72
CA ARG A 166 -4.37 -13.33 0.44
C ARG A 166 -3.17 -13.21 -0.49
N PHE A 167 -2.72 -14.36 -0.99
CA PHE A 167 -1.77 -14.43 -2.09
C PHE A 167 -2.53 -14.42 -3.41
N GLU A 168 -2.09 -13.58 -4.34
CA GLU A 168 -2.61 -13.49 -5.70
C GLU A 168 -1.48 -13.57 -6.72
N GLN A 169 -1.76 -14.26 -7.82
CA GLN A 169 -0.97 -14.22 -9.04
C GLN A 169 -1.96 -14.34 -10.20
N LYS A 170 -2.48 -13.20 -10.62
CA LYS A 170 -3.54 -13.08 -11.63
C LYS A 170 -3.28 -11.87 -12.49
N ARG A 171 -4.12 -11.64 -13.52
CA ARG A 171 -3.95 -10.56 -14.47
C ARG A 171 -3.88 -9.19 -13.80
N TYR A 172 -4.72 -8.93 -12.80
CA TYR A 172 -4.61 -7.72 -11.99
C TYR A 172 -5.05 -7.97 -10.55
N SER A 173 -4.48 -7.19 -9.65
CA SER A 173 -4.88 -7.08 -8.25
C SER A 173 -5.15 -5.61 -7.95
N LEU A 174 -6.19 -5.33 -7.17
CA LEU A 174 -6.63 -3.97 -6.84
C LEU A 174 -7.10 -3.93 -5.39
N ILE A 175 -6.68 -2.91 -4.64
CA ILE A 175 -7.24 -2.54 -3.33
C ILE A 175 -7.46 -1.02 -3.26
N THR A 176 -8.42 -0.63 -2.43
CA THR A 176 -8.65 0.74 -1.99
C THR A 176 -8.73 0.78 -0.46
N ASN A 177 -9.63 1.51 0.14
CA ASN A 177 -9.69 1.75 1.58
C ASN A 177 -10.73 0.89 2.32
N TYR A 178 -11.10 -0.24 1.76
CA TYR A 178 -11.92 -1.23 2.44
C TYR A 178 -11.35 -2.65 2.28
N SER A 179 -11.74 -3.53 3.19
CA SER A 179 -11.34 -4.93 3.16
C SER A 179 -11.86 -5.61 1.90
N ILE A 180 -10.97 -6.31 1.19
CA ILE A 180 -11.37 -7.19 0.09
C ILE A 180 -11.45 -8.65 0.53
N LEU A 181 -10.93 -8.98 1.73
CA LEU A 181 -11.05 -10.31 2.33
C LEU A 181 -12.37 -10.49 3.06
N ASN A 182 -12.85 -9.41 3.69
CA ASN A 182 -14.15 -9.37 4.35
C ASN A 182 -14.81 -7.99 4.17
N PRO A 183 -15.41 -7.70 3.00
CA PRO A 183 -15.98 -6.40 2.68
C PRO A 183 -17.04 -5.91 3.68
N GLU A 184 -17.77 -6.81 4.30
CA GLU A 184 -18.86 -6.48 5.24
C GLU A 184 -18.37 -5.74 6.48
N ILE A 185 -17.10 -5.93 6.88
CA ILE A 185 -16.51 -5.24 8.05
C ILE A 185 -16.27 -3.77 7.77
N THR A 186 -15.87 -3.40 6.56
CA THR A 186 -15.42 -2.03 6.25
C THR A 186 -16.35 -1.28 5.29
N ARG A 187 -17.14 -1.99 4.47
CA ARG A 187 -18.08 -1.39 3.50
C ARG A 187 -19.03 -0.35 4.12
N PRO A 188 -19.58 -0.55 5.33
CA PRO A 188 -20.45 0.46 5.96
C PRO A 188 -19.77 1.81 6.21
N TYR A 189 -18.45 1.87 6.18
CA TYR A 189 -17.64 3.06 6.44
C TYR A 189 -17.11 3.71 5.15
N ILE A 190 -17.42 3.16 3.98
CA ILE A 190 -17.08 3.78 2.70
C ILE A 190 -17.94 5.04 2.55
N VAL A 191 -17.29 6.12 2.13
CA VAL A 191 -18.00 7.40 1.86
C VAL A 191 -19.02 7.18 0.75
N SER A 192 -20.22 7.70 0.97
CA SER A 192 -21.27 7.66 -0.06
C SER A 192 -20.78 8.32 -1.35
N GLY A 193 -20.87 7.59 -2.46
CA GLY A 193 -20.42 8.04 -3.78
C GLY A 193 -18.94 7.74 -4.09
N ASP A 194 -18.19 7.09 -3.18
CA ASP A 194 -16.86 6.58 -3.53
C ASP A 194 -16.99 5.32 -4.41
N ASP A 195 -16.72 5.50 -5.69
CA ASP A 195 -16.77 4.49 -6.76
C ASP A 195 -15.38 4.17 -7.35
N ARG A 196 -14.30 4.60 -6.67
CA ARG A 196 -12.92 4.46 -7.18
C ARG A 196 -12.53 3.02 -7.45
N PHE A 197 -12.92 2.10 -6.58
CA PHE A 197 -12.64 0.68 -6.77
C PHE A 197 -13.34 0.17 -8.04
N GLU A 198 -14.62 0.47 -8.21
CA GLU A 198 -15.41 0.04 -9.36
C GLU A 198 -14.87 0.64 -10.65
N ARG A 199 -14.56 1.94 -10.66
CA ARG A 199 -13.95 2.62 -11.82
C ARG A 199 -12.58 2.07 -12.19
N ALA A 200 -11.70 1.87 -11.21
CA ALA A 200 -10.38 1.28 -11.46
C ALA A 200 -10.52 -0.16 -11.96
N LYS A 201 -11.39 -0.94 -11.33
CA LYS A 201 -11.67 -2.33 -11.72
C LYS A 201 -12.15 -2.43 -13.16
N GLU A 202 -13.17 -1.65 -13.52
CA GLU A 202 -13.73 -1.64 -14.88
C GLU A 202 -12.67 -1.30 -15.93
N GLN A 203 -11.79 -0.34 -15.63
CA GLN A 203 -10.72 0.04 -16.55
C GLN A 203 -9.64 -1.04 -16.64
N LEU A 204 -9.25 -1.68 -15.52
CA LEU A 204 -8.28 -2.79 -15.52
C LEU A 204 -8.82 -4.02 -16.26
N GLU A 205 -10.12 -4.31 -16.16
CA GLU A 205 -10.77 -5.42 -16.88
C GLU A 205 -10.77 -5.25 -18.41
N LYS A 206 -10.78 -4.01 -18.88
CA LYS A 206 -10.72 -3.68 -20.31
C LYS A 206 -9.31 -3.75 -20.91
N GLN A 207 -8.28 -3.88 -20.08
CA GLN A 207 -6.89 -3.90 -20.55
C GLN A 207 -6.48 -5.26 -21.12
N ASN A 208 -5.45 -5.22 -21.95
CA ASN A 208 -4.84 -6.41 -22.56
C ASN A 208 -3.35 -6.51 -22.18
N ASP A 209 -2.63 -7.45 -22.77
CA ASP A 209 -1.22 -7.71 -22.44
C ASP A 209 -0.28 -6.53 -22.72
N ASN A 210 -0.70 -5.55 -23.53
CA ASN A 210 0.07 -4.33 -23.85
C ASN A 210 -0.18 -3.19 -22.85
N PHE A 211 -0.78 -3.46 -21.69
CA PHE A 211 -1.00 -2.47 -20.64
C PHE A 211 0.28 -1.69 -20.33
N SER A 212 0.21 -0.38 -20.44
CA SER A 212 1.38 0.49 -20.39
C SER A 212 1.39 1.40 -19.18
N VAL A 213 2.53 2.06 -18.94
CA VAL A 213 2.66 3.15 -17.95
C VAL A 213 1.63 4.26 -18.21
N THR A 214 1.40 4.61 -19.47
CA THR A 214 0.41 5.63 -19.85
C THR A 214 -1.01 5.21 -19.49
N ASP A 215 -1.37 3.94 -19.70
CA ASP A 215 -2.70 3.43 -19.34
C ASP A 215 -2.87 3.37 -17.82
N ALA A 216 -1.80 3.02 -17.09
CA ALA A 216 -1.79 3.06 -15.64
C ALA A 216 -2.05 4.48 -15.10
N PHE A 217 -1.40 5.50 -15.67
CA PHE A 217 -1.66 6.89 -15.28
C PHE A 217 -3.08 7.36 -15.61
N LYS A 218 -3.68 6.94 -16.73
CA LYS A 218 -5.10 7.24 -17.03
C LYS A 218 -6.03 6.67 -15.96
N ILE A 219 -5.76 5.45 -15.48
CA ILE A 219 -6.54 4.86 -14.38
C ILE A 219 -6.33 5.66 -13.10
N LEU A 220 -5.08 5.94 -12.70
CA LEU A 220 -4.77 6.72 -11.50
C LEU A 220 -5.41 8.11 -11.54
N GLU A 221 -5.35 8.80 -12.69
CA GLU A 221 -5.99 10.10 -12.89
C GLU A 221 -7.51 10.02 -12.73
N SER A 222 -8.14 8.98 -13.27
CA SER A 222 -9.59 8.81 -13.19
C SER A 222 -10.11 8.60 -11.77
N VAL A 223 -9.26 8.08 -10.87
CA VAL A 223 -9.59 7.77 -9.46
C VAL A 223 -8.85 8.67 -8.47
N ARG A 224 -8.25 9.77 -8.95
CA ARG A 224 -7.59 10.74 -8.06
C ARG A 224 -8.58 11.40 -7.12
N GLN A 225 -8.09 11.87 -6.01
CA GLN A 225 -8.86 12.63 -5.04
C GLN A 225 -8.51 14.12 -5.07
N GLU A 226 -9.44 14.95 -4.64
CA GLU A 226 -9.29 16.40 -4.51
C GLU A 226 -9.67 16.84 -3.08
N GLY A 227 -9.42 18.11 -2.75
CA GLY A 227 -9.75 18.66 -1.43
C GLY A 227 -8.76 18.29 -0.34
N ILE A 228 -9.24 18.05 0.88
CA ILE A 228 -8.41 17.80 2.06
C ILE A 228 -7.56 16.54 1.87
N TRP A 229 -8.17 15.47 1.37
CA TRP A 229 -7.54 14.17 1.09
C TRP A 229 -7.09 14.02 -0.35
N ALA A 230 -6.65 15.11 -0.98
CA ALA A 230 -6.22 15.07 -2.37
C ALA A 230 -5.07 14.09 -2.58
N THR A 231 -5.03 13.50 -3.77
CA THR A 231 -3.88 12.71 -4.23
C THR A 231 -2.66 13.62 -4.33
N ARG A 232 -1.64 13.35 -3.53
CA ARG A 232 -0.41 14.14 -3.46
C ARG A 232 0.71 13.57 -4.30
N VAL A 233 0.74 12.23 -4.39
CA VAL A 233 1.71 11.53 -5.23
C VAL A 233 0.99 10.40 -5.95
N SER A 234 1.10 10.35 -7.27
CA SER A 234 0.78 9.14 -8.04
C SER A 234 2.06 8.57 -8.59
N PHE A 235 2.30 7.28 -8.43
CA PHE A 235 3.43 6.65 -9.10
C PHE A 235 3.03 5.39 -9.87
N VAL A 236 3.76 5.13 -10.94
CA VAL A 236 3.69 3.91 -11.74
C VAL A 236 5.09 3.31 -11.81
N TYR A 237 5.23 2.04 -11.45
CA TYR A 237 6.45 1.29 -11.61
C TYR A 237 6.30 0.27 -12.75
N SER A 238 7.21 0.29 -13.71
CA SER A 238 7.35 -0.70 -14.76
C SER A 238 8.50 -1.62 -14.43
N VAL A 239 8.23 -2.91 -14.30
CA VAL A 239 9.26 -3.92 -14.05
C VAL A 239 10.19 -4.03 -15.25
N LYS A 240 9.63 -4.04 -16.47
CA LYS A 240 10.39 -4.16 -17.71
C LYS A 240 11.31 -2.98 -17.95
N ALA A 241 10.84 -1.76 -17.68
CA ALA A 241 11.66 -0.55 -17.79
C ALA A 241 12.61 -0.39 -16.60
N HIS A 242 12.36 -1.09 -15.48
CA HIS A 242 13.06 -0.93 -14.22
C HIS A 242 13.08 0.52 -13.73
N LYS A 243 11.94 1.19 -13.88
CA LYS A 243 11.79 2.63 -13.71
C LYS A 243 10.50 2.96 -12.97
N VAL A 244 10.56 3.98 -12.12
CA VAL A 244 9.39 4.62 -11.52
C VAL A 244 9.09 5.91 -12.27
N PHE A 245 7.83 6.07 -12.64
CA PHE A 245 7.25 7.30 -13.17
C PHE A 245 6.34 7.87 -12.10
N TYR A 246 6.37 9.19 -11.87
CA TYR A 246 5.52 9.76 -10.83
C TYR A 246 5.10 11.19 -11.14
N VAL A 247 3.98 11.58 -10.57
CA VAL A 247 3.43 12.94 -10.61
C VAL A 247 3.14 13.42 -9.20
N LEU A 248 3.16 14.72 -9.00
CA LEU A 248 2.88 15.37 -7.73
C LEU A 248 1.63 16.24 -7.86
N ASP A 249 0.83 16.28 -6.80
CA ASP A 249 -0.31 17.20 -6.64
C ASP A 249 -1.27 17.19 -7.85
N ASN A 250 -1.62 15.98 -8.31
CA ASN A 250 -2.54 15.76 -9.45
C ASN A 250 -2.09 16.39 -10.78
N ARG A 251 -0.80 16.76 -10.95
CA ARG A 251 -0.29 17.35 -12.18
C ARG A 251 0.08 16.27 -13.22
N PHE A 252 -0.90 15.51 -13.71
CA PHE A 252 -0.69 14.38 -14.62
C PHE A 252 -0.02 14.74 -15.96
N GLY A 253 0.04 16.03 -16.32
CA GLY A 253 0.84 16.51 -17.46
C GLY A 253 2.34 16.63 -17.18
N GLU A 254 2.80 16.49 -15.93
CA GLU A 254 4.19 16.69 -15.51
C GLU A 254 4.80 15.42 -14.94
N ILE A 255 4.89 14.37 -15.77
CA ILE A 255 5.44 13.07 -15.37
C ILE A 255 6.94 13.18 -15.16
N LYS A 256 7.40 12.84 -13.97
CA LYS A 256 8.81 12.70 -13.59
C LYS A 256 9.22 11.24 -13.61
N GLU A 257 10.52 11.00 -13.73
CA GLU A 257 11.08 9.65 -13.80
C GLU A 257 12.20 9.45 -12.78
N PHE A 258 12.27 8.22 -12.25
CA PHE A 258 13.40 7.74 -11.47
C PHE A 258 13.84 6.37 -12.01
N GLN A 259 15.12 6.25 -12.38
CA GLN A 259 15.73 5.04 -12.88
C GLN A 259 16.64 4.44 -11.81
N PHE A 260 16.41 3.17 -11.47
CA PHE A 260 17.34 2.44 -10.61
C PHE A 260 18.69 2.22 -11.31
N ASP A 261 19.79 2.42 -10.59
CA ASP A 261 21.13 2.13 -11.12
C ASP A 261 21.28 0.61 -11.33
N MET A 262 21.45 0.22 -12.59
CA MET A 262 21.59 -1.18 -12.99
C MET A 262 23.02 -1.72 -12.77
N ARG A 263 23.94 -0.90 -12.24
CA ARG A 263 25.30 -1.38 -11.96
C ARG A 263 25.22 -2.49 -10.92
N THR A 264 25.39 -3.70 -11.38
CA THR A 264 25.62 -4.87 -10.56
C THR A 264 26.86 -4.63 -9.72
N ASN A 265 26.77 -4.81 -8.41
CA ASN A 265 27.96 -5.00 -7.61
C ASN A 265 28.61 -6.28 -8.16
N SER A 266 29.68 -6.11 -8.95
CA SER A 266 30.62 -7.16 -9.30
C SER A 266 31.38 -7.57 -8.05
#